data_cc76b568876c5ce6d8638f0cb790c665
#
_entry.id   cc76b568876c5ce6d8638f0cb790c665
#
_cell.length_a   1.000
_cell.length_b   1.000
_cell.length_c   1.000
_cell.angle_alpha   90.00
_cell.angle_beta   90.00
_cell.angle_gamma   90.00
#
_symmetry.space_group_name_H-M   'P 1'
#
loop_
_entity.id
_entity.type
_entity.pdbx_description
1 polymer ?
#
loop_
_entity_poly.entity_id
_entity_poly.type
_entity_poly.pdbx_seq_one_letter_code
_entity_poly.pdbx_strand_id
1 'polypeptide(L)'
;MSTLLFYGNPVPLNSERHRNLKIAPSKDGFSFATKTNSVPLMGVEFMEAAKEYPVVFASTGGSFVPVALVGLRNEENLFVDAEGKWDARDVPAFARRYPFVLAQGGPEGSLTVCIDETFPGFNADTGEALFEINGEQSARLKEIVAFLNDFHGQAQRTEQFVQRLQQQGLLVELTARARMSDGREMTMAGLFAIDEAKLLQLDDAVALEMFRSGEMALAYSHLVSLSNVQRLVDRLAKLAA
;
A
#
# COMPACT_ATOMS: atom_id res chain seq x y z
N MET A 1 17.70 11.54 0.57
CA MET A 1 16.40 11.43 -0.13
C MET A 1 15.82 10.08 0.26
N SER A 2 14.65 10.03 0.89
CA SER A 2 13.98 8.74 1.15
C SER A 2 13.54 8.19 -0.20
N THR A 3 14.03 7.03 -0.57
CA THR A 3 13.63 6.34 -1.79
C THR A 3 12.15 5.98 -1.65
N LEU A 4 11.31 6.49 -2.54
CA LEU A 4 9.90 6.10 -2.59
C LEU A 4 9.83 4.61 -2.99
N LEU A 5 9.10 3.81 -2.21
CA LEU A 5 8.89 2.40 -2.51
C LEU A 5 8.34 2.26 -3.94
N PHE A 6 8.95 1.41 -4.76
CA PHE A 6 8.66 1.12 -6.18
C PHE A 6 9.18 2.12 -7.22
N TYR A 7 9.53 3.35 -6.85
CA TYR A 7 9.89 4.39 -7.82
C TYR A 7 11.40 4.50 -8.00
N GLY A 8 11.84 4.41 -9.27
CA GLY A 8 13.25 4.55 -9.64
C GLY A 8 13.64 5.99 -9.92
N ASN A 9 12.83 6.71 -10.71
CA ASN A 9 13.11 8.10 -11.11
C ASN A 9 11.80 8.92 -11.19
N PRO A 10 11.20 9.29 -10.05
CA PRO A 10 9.99 10.10 -10.05
C PRO A 10 10.29 11.54 -10.46
N VAL A 11 9.61 12.03 -11.51
CA VAL A 11 9.71 13.40 -12.02
C VAL A 11 8.33 14.05 -12.14
N PRO A 12 8.21 15.37 -12.00
CA PRO A 12 6.94 16.06 -12.24
C PRO A 12 6.42 15.83 -13.65
N LEU A 13 5.15 15.46 -13.76
CA LEU A 13 4.48 15.33 -15.05
C LEU A 13 4.28 16.73 -15.66
N ASN A 14 4.76 16.91 -16.88
CA ASN A 14 4.77 18.21 -17.57
C ASN A 14 4.17 18.06 -18.97
N SER A 15 3.20 18.93 -19.32
CA SER A 15 2.48 18.88 -20.60
C SER A 15 3.32 19.22 -21.83
N GLU A 16 4.48 19.88 -21.67
CA GLU A 16 5.39 20.13 -22.79
C GLU A 16 6.33 18.94 -23.01
N ARG A 17 7.01 18.52 -21.94
CA ARG A 17 7.98 17.39 -21.95
C ARG A 17 7.31 16.06 -22.27
N HIS A 18 6.12 15.80 -21.69
CA HIS A 18 5.42 14.52 -21.78
C HIS A 18 4.21 14.55 -22.74
N ARG A 19 4.12 15.56 -23.62
CA ARG A 19 2.98 15.77 -24.53
C ARG A 19 2.61 14.53 -25.34
N ASN A 20 3.60 13.83 -25.84
CA ASN A 20 3.40 12.66 -26.70
C ASN A 20 3.44 11.33 -25.91
N LEU A 21 3.54 11.41 -24.57
CA LEU A 21 3.63 10.24 -23.74
C LEU A 21 2.30 9.53 -23.67
N LYS A 22 2.33 8.23 -23.98
CA LYS A 22 1.22 7.30 -23.83
C LYS A 22 1.53 6.28 -22.76
N ILE A 23 0.49 5.74 -22.14
CA ILE A 23 0.59 4.65 -21.18
C ILE A 23 -0.10 3.41 -21.75
N ALA A 24 0.63 2.31 -21.77
CA ALA A 24 0.11 0.99 -22.07
C ALA A 24 0.30 0.06 -20.86
N PRO A 25 -0.46 -1.03 -20.75
CA PRO A 25 -0.18 -2.06 -19.75
C PRO A 25 1.27 -2.54 -19.89
N SER A 26 1.97 -2.59 -18.76
CA SER A 26 3.32 -3.16 -18.76
C SER A 26 3.23 -4.66 -18.95
N LYS A 27 4.13 -5.23 -19.78
CA LYS A 27 4.28 -6.68 -19.92
C LYS A 27 4.78 -7.33 -18.63
N ASP A 28 5.49 -6.54 -17.81
CA ASP A 28 6.06 -7.00 -16.55
C ASP A 28 5.06 -6.90 -15.39
N GLY A 29 3.83 -6.43 -15.64
CA GLY A 29 2.77 -6.33 -14.64
C GLY A 29 3.22 -5.64 -13.34
N PHE A 30 3.15 -6.35 -12.22
CA PHE A 30 3.56 -5.90 -10.89
C PHE A 30 4.99 -6.34 -10.51
N SER A 31 5.85 -6.70 -11.46
CA SER A 31 7.23 -7.13 -11.16
C SER A 31 8.03 -6.10 -10.37
N PHE A 32 7.68 -4.82 -10.45
CA PHE A 32 8.27 -3.75 -9.62
C PHE A 32 8.05 -3.96 -8.11
N ALA A 33 7.04 -4.76 -7.73
CA ALA A 33 6.69 -5.05 -6.34
C ALA A 33 7.23 -6.39 -5.83
N THR A 34 8.03 -7.12 -6.60
CA THR A 34 8.58 -8.45 -6.20
C THR A 34 9.53 -8.35 -5.01
N LYS A 35 10.24 -7.22 -4.88
CA LYS A 35 11.28 -7.01 -3.85
C LYS A 35 10.75 -6.23 -2.64
N THR A 36 9.54 -6.52 -2.19
CA THR A 36 9.00 -5.96 -0.94
C THR A 36 8.21 -7.01 -0.20
N ASN A 37 8.33 -7.06 1.12
CA ASN A 37 7.56 -7.94 1.98
C ASN A 37 6.32 -7.26 2.57
N SER A 38 6.15 -5.98 2.34
CA SER A 38 5.02 -5.21 2.85
C SER A 38 4.64 -4.07 1.93
N VAL A 39 3.35 -3.79 1.81
CA VAL A 39 2.79 -2.72 0.98
C VAL A 39 1.87 -1.85 1.82
N PRO A 40 2.05 -0.52 1.85
CA PRO A 40 1.15 0.39 2.57
C PRO A 40 -0.30 0.21 2.17
N LEU A 41 -1.19 0.25 3.17
CA LEU A 41 -2.64 0.16 3.02
C LEU A 41 -3.33 1.42 3.52
N MET A 42 -4.39 1.81 2.81
CA MET A 42 -5.34 2.79 3.33
C MET A 42 -6.42 2.09 4.16
N GLY A 43 -6.94 2.77 5.18
CA GLY A 43 -7.99 2.21 6.05
C GLY A 43 -9.19 1.67 5.27
N VAL A 44 -9.61 2.35 4.22
CA VAL A 44 -10.73 1.91 3.35
C VAL A 44 -10.52 0.53 2.74
N GLU A 45 -9.28 0.07 2.61
CA GLU A 45 -8.92 -1.24 2.04
C GLU A 45 -8.94 -2.38 3.07
N PHE A 46 -8.97 -2.08 4.40
CA PHE A 46 -8.76 -3.10 5.44
C PHE A 46 -9.72 -4.28 5.34
N MET A 47 -11.00 -4.05 5.07
CA MET A 47 -12.00 -5.11 5.00
C MET A 47 -11.73 -6.09 3.85
N GLU A 48 -11.31 -5.59 2.68
CA GLU A 48 -10.98 -6.44 1.55
C GLU A 48 -9.59 -7.07 1.73
N ALA A 49 -8.61 -6.28 2.16
CA ALA A 49 -7.26 -6.75 2.45
C ALA A 49 -7.24 -7.86 3.51
N ALA A 50 -8.08 -7.76 4.55
CA ALA A 50 -8.18 -8.76 5.61
C ALA A 50 -8.61 -10.17 5.14
N LYS A 51 -9.17 -10.28 3.95
CA LYS A 51 -9.53 -11.57 3.34
C LYS A 51 -8.31 -12.30 2.75
N GLU A 52 -7.23 -11.57 2.47
CA GLU A 52 -6.08 -12.06 1.71
C GLU A 52 -4.76 -11.92 2.45
N TYR A 53 -4.55 -10.82 3.16
CA TYR A 53 -3.27 -10.43 3.75
C TYR A 53 -3.37 -10.28 5.27
N PRO A 54 -2.29 -10.56 6.02
CA PRO A 54 -2.15 -9.98 7.35
C PRO A 54 -1.99 -8.46 7.20
N VAL A 55 -2.85 -7.70 7.84
CA VAL A 55 -2.71 -6.25 7.97
C VAL A 55 -2.02 -5.98 9.29
N VAL A 56 -0.90 -5.26 9.28
CA VAL A 56 -0.14 -4.92 10.48
C VAL A 56 0.32 -3.46 10.41
N PHE A 57 0.92 -2.95 11.48
CA PHE A 57 1.47 -1.60 11.48
C PHE A 57 3.00 -1.68 11.51
N ALA A 58 3.65 -0.99 10.58
CA ALA A 58 5.10 -0.84 10.55
C ALA A 58 5.50 0.49 11.18
N SER A 59 6.54 0.49 12.01
CA SER A 59 7.07 1.73 12.61
C SER A 59 8.08 2.39 11.68
N THR A 60 7.91 3.68 11.42
CA THR A 60 8.83 4.48 10.62
C THR A 60 9.02 5.85 11.29
N GLY A 61 10.22 6.08 11.84
CA GLY A 61 10.57 7.37 12.44
C GLY A 61 9.66 7.83 13.59
N GLY A 62 9.11 6.88 14.37
CA GLY A 62 8.19 7.18 15.49
C GLY A 62 6.71 7.30 15.10
N SER A 63 6.40 7.19 13.81
CA SER A 63 5.05 7.08 13.28
C SER A 63 4.77 5.65 12.86
N PHE A 64 3.49 5.27 12.83
CA PHE A 64 3.06 3.96 12.35
C PHE A 64 2.35 4.09 11.02
N VAL A 65 2.56 3.10 10.14
CA VAL A 65 1.90 3.00 8.84
C VAL A 65 1.29 1.61 8.72
N PRO A 66 -0.01 1.48 8.41
CA PRO A 66 -0.60 0.18 8.18
C PRO A 66 -0.11 -0.38 6.86
N VAL A 67 0.21 -1.67 6.86
CA VAL A 67 0.73 -2.39 5.70
C VAL A 67 0.07 -3.75 5.55
N ALA A 68 -0.12 -4.19 4.30
CA ALA A 68 -0.35 -5.59 3.99
C ALA A 68 1.00 -6.32 4.01
N LEU A 69 1.12 -7.39 4.77
CA LEU A 69 2.27 -8.28 4.63
C LEU A 69 2.07 -9.15 3.40
N VAL A 70 3.04 -9.08 2.49
CA VAL A 70 3.05 -9.84 1.23
C VAL A 70 4.21 -10.83 1.15
N GLY A 71 5.11 -10.80 2.12
CA GLY A 71 6.24 -11.73 2.26
C GLY A 71 6.66 -11.92 3.71
N LEU A 72 7.42 -12.98 3.97
CA LEU A 72 7.96 -13.31 5.29
C LEU A 72 9.45 -12.94 5.41
N ARG A 73 10.13 -12.73 4.28
CA ARG A 73 11.53 -12.36 4.19
C ARG A 73 11.68 -10.96 3.63
N ASN A 74 12.81 -10.32 3.91
CA ASN A 74 13.16 -9.09 3.21
C ASN A 74 13.27 -9.37 1.69
N GLU A 75 12.89 -8.37 0.89
CA GLU A 75 12.95 -8.44 -0.56
C GLU A 75 12.19 -9.62 -1.19
N GLU A 76 11.05 -10.01 -0.57
CA GLU A 76 10.21 -11.11 -1.03
C GLU A 76 8.74 -10.68 -1.08
N ASN A 77 8.09 -10.91 -2.22
CA ASN A 77 6.64 -10.80 -2.35
C ASN A 77 6.07 -12.15 -2.83
N LEU A 78 5.31 -12.81 -1.98
CA LEU A 78 4.72 -14.12 -2.24
C LEU A 78 3.43 -14.06 -3.09
N PHE A 79 3.01 -12.86 -3.48
CA PHE A 79 1.80 -12.63 -4.26
C PHE A 79 2.09 -12.22 -5.70
N VAL A 80 3.34 -11.93 -6.07
CA VAL A 80 3.71 -11.62 -7.46
C VAL A 80 4.47 -12.79 -8.04
N ASP A 81 3.92 -13.39 -9.10
CA ASP A 81 4.54 -14.51 -9.80
C ASP A 81 5.67 -14.07 -10.76
N ALA A 82 6.30 -15.04 -11.43
CA ALA A 82 7.39 -14.79 -12.35
C ALA A 82 6.97 -13.98 -13.59
N GLU A 83 5.70 -14.02 -13.97
CA GLU A 83 5.09 -13.27 -15.06
C GLU A 83 4.64 -11.87 -14.66
N GLY A 84 4.87 -11.47 -13.37
CA GLY A 84 4.47 -10.18 -12.83
C GLY A 84 2.98 -10.07 -12.50
N LYS A 85 2.25 -11.18 -12.47
CA LYS A 85 0.84 -11.20 -12.09
C LYS A 85 0.71 -11.20 -10.56
N TRP A 86 -0.20 -10.36 -10.06
CA TRP A 86 -0.55 -10.36 -8.64
C TRP A 86 -1.60 -11.43 -8.35
N ASP A 87 -1.21 -12.45 -7.56
CA ASP A 87 -2.05 -13.60 -7.20
C ASP A 87 -2.85 -13.33 -5.92
N ALA A 88 -3.73 -12.34 -6.00
CA ALA A 88 -4.76 -12.08 -5.02
C ALA A 88 -5.93 -11.36 -5.68
N ARG A 89 -7.08 -11.37 -5.03
CA ARG A 89 -8.29 -10.74 -5.55
C ARG A 89 -8.20 -9.21 -5.53
N ASP A 90 -7.58 -8.68 -4.48
CA ASP A 90 -7.42 -7.24 -4.29
C ASP A 90 -5.94 -6.86 -4.26
N VAL A 91 -5.56 -5.92 -5.12
CA VAL A 91 -4.21 -5.37 -5.17
C VAL A 91 -4.21 -4.05 -4.41
N PRO A 92 -3.34 -3.86 -3.41
CA PRO A 92 -3.28 -2.61 -2.66
C PRO A 92 -3.20 -1.38 -3.55
N ALA A 93 -3.98 -0.34 -3.23
CA ALA A 93 -4.05 0.90 -3.99
C ALA A 93 -2.67 1.57 -4.12
N PHE A 94 -1.81 1.38 -3.12
CA PHE A 94 -0.42 1.83 -3.15
C PHE A 94 0.37 1.20 -4.32
N ALA A 95 0.14 -0.07 -4.64
CA ALA A 95 0.76 -0.72 -5.81
C ALA A 95 0.04 -0.30 -7.11
N ARG A 96 -1.29 -0.17 -7.09
CA ARG A 96 -2.09 0.22 -8.27
C ARG A 96 -1.82 1.64 -8.75
N ARG A 97 -1.37 2.55 -7.87
CA ARG A 97 -1.05 3.93 -8.27
C ARG A 97 0.23 4.04 -9.10
N TYR A 98 1.14 3.06 -9.01
CA TYR A 98 2.36 3.06 -9.81
C TYR A 98 2.01 3.04 -11.30
N PRO A 99 2.66 3.84 -12.15
CA PRO A 99 3.85 4.64 -11.90
C PRO A 99 3.59 6.11 -11.50
N PHE A 100 2.38 6.46 -11.05
CA PHE A 100 2.01 7.84 -10.70
C PHE A 100 2.05 8.06 -9.18
N VAL A 101 2.41 9.27 -8.77
CA VAL A 101 2.39 9.68 -7.36
C VAL A 101 2.13 11.17 -7.24
N LEU A 102 1.42 11.58 -6.18
CA LEU A 102 1.37 12.99 -5.77
C LEU A 102 2.57 13.30 -4.88
N ALA A 103 3.29 14.37 -5.20
CA ALA A 103 4.38 14.90 -4.40
C ALA A 103 4.11 16.36 -4.01
N GLN A 104 4.58 16.74 -2.83
CA GLN A 104 4.62 18.16 -2.45
C GLN A 104 5.74 18.84 -3.25
N GLY A 105 5.48 20.01 -3.81
CA GLY A 105 6.50 20.72 -4.59
C GLY A 105 5.93 21.69 -5.63
N GLY A 106 4.61 21.80 -5.72
CA GLY A 106 3.96 22.82 -6.51
C GLY A 106 4.01 24.22 -5.85
N PRO A 107 3.61 25.28 -6.57
CA PRO A 107 3.47 26.60 -5.99
C PRO A 107 2.58 26.57 -4.74
N GLU A 108 2.94 27.34 -3.71
CA GLU A 108 2.19 27.46 -2.45
C GLU A 108 1.97 26.13 -1.69
N GLY A 109 2.83 25.11 -1.93
CA GLY A 109 2.71 23.80 -1.28
C GLY A 109 1.65 22.89 -1.92
N SER A 110 1.18 23.20 -3.11
CA SER A 110 0.24 22.38 -3.86
C SER A 110 0.86 21.02 -4.24
N LEU A 111 -0.03 20.02 -4.40
CA LEU A 111 0.38 18.71 -4.84
C LEU A 111 0.60 18.69 -6.36
N THR A 112 1.70 18.07 -6.77
CA THR A 112 2.06 17.88 -8.17
C THR A 112 2.02 16.39 -8.51
N VAL A 113 1.44 16.06 -9.65
CA VAL A 113 1.51 14.68 -10.17
C VAL A 113 2.92 14.43 -10.68
N CYS A 114 3.54 13.38 -10.17
CA CYS A 114 4.82 12.87 -10.65
C CYS A 114 4.62 11.50 -11.30
N ILE A 115 5.53 11.16 -12.22
CA ILE A 115 5.59 9.86 -12.89
C ILE A 115 6.98 9.26 -12.71
N ASP A 116 7.05 7.95 -12.61
CA ASP A 116 8.32 7.24 -12.73
C ASP A 116 8.63 7.04 -14.21
N GLU A 117 9.55 7.83 -14.77
CA GLU A 117 9.92 7.73 -16.20
C GLU A 117 10.51 6.37 -16.57
N THR A 118 10.94 5.56 -15.61
CA THR A 118 11.49 4.22 -15.87
C THR A 118 10.42 3.16 -16.10
N PHE A 119 9.13 3.51 -15.96
CA PHE A 119 8.04 2.56 -16.16
C PHE A 119 8.01 2.03 -17.61
N PRO A 120 8.08 0.70 -17.82
CA PRO A 120 8.18 0.11 -19.16
C PRO A 120 6.95 0.32 -20.04
N GLY A 121 5.79 0.63 -19.44
CA GLY A 121 4.56 0.89 -20.19
C GLY A 121 4.46 2.31 -20.78
N PHE A 122 5.42 3.19 -20.48
CA PHE A 122 5.48 4.51 -21.10
C PHE A 122 6.15 4.45 -22.47
N ASN A 123 5.49 5.00 -23.49
CA ASN A 123 6.00 5.07 -24.87
C ASN A 123 5.26 6.18 -25.65
N ALA A 124 5.64 6.39 -26.92
CA ALA A 124 5.00 7.38 -27.80
C ALA A 124 4.01 6.77 -28.80
N ASP A 125 4.01 5.44 -28.98
CA ASP A 125 3.37 4.79 -30.13
C ASP A 125 2.03 4.15 -29.76
N THR A 126 1.96 3.43 -28.64
CA THR A 126 0.83 2.59 -28.27
C THR A 126 0.26 2.96 -26.90
N GLY A 127 -1.02 2.64 -26.68
CA GLY A 127 -1.70 2.91 -25.42
C GLY A 127 -2.48 4.22 -25.42
N GLU A 128 -2.89 4.65 -24.23
CA GLU A 128 -3.70 5.84 -24.02
C GLU A 128 -2.80 7.06 -23.83
N ALA A 129 -3.09 8.15 -24.54
CA ALA A 129 -2.34 9.40 -24.38
C ALA A 129 -2.62 10.01 -23.02
N LEU A 130 -1.60 10.62 -22.39
CA LEU A 130 -1.76 11.38 -21.15
C LEU A 130 -2.22 12.82 -21.41
N PHE A 131 -1.88 13.37 -22.57
CA PHE A 131 -2.27 14.72 -22.95
C PHE A 131 -2.96 14.70 -24.32
N GLU A 132 -3.91 15.63 -24.49
CA GLU A 132 -4.51 15.95 -25.79
C GLU A 132 -3.51 16.73 -26.66
N ILE A 133 -3.80 16.83 -27.95
CA ILE A 133 -2.95 17.58 -28.93
C ILE A 133 -2.76 19.02 -28.50
N ASN A 134 -3.78 19.64 -27.90
CA ASN A 134 -3.72 21.02 -27.40
C ASN A 134 -2.94 21.18 -26.08
N GLY A 135 -2.46 20.07 -25.47
CA GLY A 135 -1.74 20.05 -24.19
C GLY A 135 -2.61 19.97 -22.95
N GLU A 136 -3.92 19.87 -23.10
CA GLU A 136 -4.82 19.59 -21.98
C GLU A 136 -4.71 18.14 -21.50
N GLN A 137 -5.15 17.90 -20.27
CA GLN A 137 -5.20 16.52 -19.74
C GLN A 137 -6.22 15.69 -20.52
N SER A 138 -5.80 14.53 -20.99
CA SER A 138 -6.70 13.54 -21.58
C SER A 138 -7.71 12.99 -20.57
N ALA A 139 -8.72 12.28 -21.04
CA ALA A 139 -9.66 11.55 -20.18
C ALA A 139 -8.91 10.59 -19.25
N ARG A 140 -7.92 9.87 -19.78
CA ARG A 140 -7.10 8.92 -18.99
C ARG A 140 -6.32 9.60 -17.88
N LEU A 141 -5.68 10.72 -18.17
CA LEU A 141 -4.95 11.46 -17.13
C LEU A 141 -5.88 12.02 -16.06
N LYS A 142 -7.07 12.50 -16.43
CA LYS A 142 -8.09 12.95 -15.47
C LYS A 142 -8.53 11.84 -14.51
N GLU A 143 -8.73 10.61 -15.00
CA GLU A 143 -9.03 9.44 -14.17
C GLU A 143 -7.89 9.13 -13.18
N ILE A 144 -6.65 9.16 -13.68
CA ILE A 144 -5.46 8.94 -12.83
C ILE A 144 -5.36 10.01 -11.75
N VAL A 145 -5.54 11.28 -12.08
CA VAL A 145 -5.52 12.38 -11.12
C VAL A 145 -6.63 12.25 -10.09
N ALA A 146 -7.83 11.88 -10.50
CA ALA A 146 -8.94 11.63 -9.58
C ALA A 146 -8.62 10.49 -8.60
N PHE A 147 -8.06 9.37 -9.08
CA PHE A 147 -7.61 8.27 -8.24
C PHE A 147 -6.52 8.68 -7.24
N LEU A 148 -5.53 9.47 -7.68
CA LEU A 148 -4.46 9.94 -6.82
C LEU A 148 -4.97 10.90 -5.72
N ASN A 149 -5.94 11.75 -6.05
CA ASN A 149 -6.55 12.67 -5.08
C ASN A 149 -7.38 11.89 -4.04
N ASP A 150 -8.17 10.89 -4.48
CA ASP A 150 -8.89 10.00 -3.56
C ASP A 150 -7.91 9.26 -2.65
N PHE A 151 -6.87 8.66 -3.23
CA PHE A 151 -5.81 8.00 -2.47
C PHE A 151 -5.19 8.92 -1.41
N HIS A 152 -4.90 10.18 -1.76
CA HIS A 152 -4.35 11.16 -0.82
C HIS A 152 -5.33 11.46 0.32
N GLY A 153 -6.62 11.65 0.02
CA GLY A 153 -7.66 11.83 1.03
C GLY A 153 -7.80 10.62 1.96
N GLN A 154 -7.73 9.39 1.42
CA GLN A 154 -7.77 8.16 2.22
C GLN A 154 -6.51 8.00 3.08
N ALA A 155 -5.34 8.42 2.57
CA ALA A 155 -4.10 8.42 3.36
C ALA A 155 -4.20 9.33 4.59
N GLN A 156 -4.76 10.52 4.45
CA GLN A 156 -4.97 11.45 5.57
C GLN A 156 -5.93 10.87 6.63
N ARG A 157 -7.03 10.24 6.21
CA ARG A 157 -7.97 9.58 7.13
C ARG A 157 -7.32 8.40 7.84
N THR A 158 -6.50 7.65 7.13
CA THR A 158 -5.75 6.51 7.69
C THR A 158 -4.73 6.98 8.72
N GLU A 159 -4.04 8.08 8.44
CA GLU A 159 -3.12 8.69 9.39
C GLU A 159 -3.84 9.14 10.69
N GLN A 160 -5.02 9.76 10.58
CA GLN A 160 -5.83 10.14 11.75
C GLN A 160 -6.23 8.92 12.59
N PHE A 161 -6.66 7.84 11.94
CA PHE A 161 -6.97 6.58 12.63
C PHE A 161 -5.75 6.04 13.38
N VAL A 162 -4.59 5.98 12.72
CA VAL A 162 -3.36 5.47 13.32
C VAL A 162 -2.89 6.36 14.48
N GLN A 163 -2.99 7.68 14.35
CA GLN A 163 -2.69 8.62 15.43
C GLN A 163 -3.60 8.39 16.64
N ARG A 164 -4.89 8.11 16.42
CA ARG A 164 -5.83 7.76 17.49
C ARG A 164 -5.41 6.47 18.19
N LEU A 165 -5.08 5.41 17.45
CA LEU A 165 -4.58 4.16 18.04
C LEU A 165 -3.33 4.40 18.90
N GLN A 166 -2.42 5.24 18.45
CA GLN A 166 -1.20 5.59 19.15
C GLN A 166 -1.50 6.39 20.42
N GLN A 167 -2.36 7.40 20.35
CA GLN A 167 -2.77 8.23 21.49
C GLN A 167 -3.46 7.42 22.59
N GLN A 168 -4.24 6.41 22.20
CA GLN A 168 -4.93 5.50 23.12
C GLN A 168 -4.02 4.35 23.61
N GLY A 169 -2.75 4.30 23.16
CA GLY A 169 -1.81 3.25 23.56
C GLY A 169 -2.23 1.85 23.11
N LEU A 170 -3.00 1.75 22.02
CA LEU A 170 -3.56 0.49 21.52
C LEU A 170 -2.57 -0.32 20.69
N LEU A 171 -1.46 0.27 20.23
CA LEU A 171 -0.47 -0.44 19.43
C LEU A 171 0.55 -1.12 20.32
N VAL A 172 0.73 -2.43 20.12
CA VAL A 172 1.71 -3.27 20.82
C VAL A 172 2.62 -3.95 19.82
N GLU A 173 3.88 -4.15 20.20
CA GLU A 173 4.82 -4.85 19.32
C GLU A 173 4.37 -6.28 19.09
N LEU A 174 4.31 -6.66 17.82
CA LEU A 174 3.97 -8.00 17.36
C LEU A 174 5.25 -8.72 16.95
N THR A 175 5.61 -9.76 17.69
CA THR A 175 6.63 -10.71 17.23
C THR A 175 5.94 -11.83 16.46
N ALA A 176 5.88 -11.72 15.14
CA ALA A 176 5.36 -12.79 14.31
C ALA A 176 6.39 -13.90 14.18
N ARG A 177 6.04 -15.12 14.65
CA ARG A 177 6.85 -16.33 14.49
C ARG A 177 6.15 -17.25 13.50
N ALA A 178 6.82 -17.57 12.41
CA ALA A 178 6.37 -18.54 11.44
C ALA A 178 7.25 -19.79 11.53
N ARG A 179 6.66 -20.96 11.75
CA ARG A 179 7.37 -22.24 11.74
C ARG A 179 7.16 -22.91 10.38
N MET A 180 8.25 -23.13 9.69
CA MET A 180 8.28 -23.79 8.38
C MET A 180 8.08 -25.30 8.53
N SER A 181 7.63 -25.95 7.45
CA SER A 181 7.46 -27.43 7.41
C SER A 181 8.78 -28.19 7.64
N ASP A 182 9.92 -27.59 7.34
CA ASP A 182 11.26 -28.14 7.59
C ASP A 182 11.77 -27.89 9.03
N GLY A 183 10.94 -27.30 9.90
CA GLY A 183 11.25 -27.02 11.30
C GLY A 183 11.98 -25.68 11.54
N ARG A 184 12.36 -24.93 10.50
CA ARG A 184 12.94 -23.59 10.66
C ARG A 184 11.91 -22.61 11.18
N GLU A 185 12.32 -21.76 12.11
CA GLU A 185 11.51 -20.65 12.61
C GLU A 185 11.97 -19.35 11.98
N MET A 186 11.00 -18.55 11.54
CA MET A 186 11.22 -17.20 11.08
C MET A 186 10.57 -16.23 12.06
N THR A 187 11.30 -15.20 12.42
CA THR A 187 10.80 -14.13 13.30
C THR A 187 10.80 -12.83 12.53
N MET A 188 9.66 -12.17 12.46
CA MET A 188 9.55 -10.80 11.98
C MET A 188 9.40 -9.88 13.19
N ALA A 189 10.26 -8.88 13.28
CA ALA A 189 10.27 -7.87 14.32
C ALA A 189 9.94 -6.48 13.74
N GLY A 190 9.64 -5.51 14.61
CA GLY A 190 9.32 -4.15 14.19
C GLY A 190 7.93 -3.98 13.59
N LEU A 191 7.07 -4.98 13.76
CA LEU A 191 5.66 -4.94 13.42
C LEU A 191 4.84 -4.68 14.68
N PHE A 192 3.68 -4.06 14.49
CA PHE A 192 2.76 -3.74 15.59
C PHE A 192 1.35 -4.20 15.23
N ALA A 193 0.59 -4.55 16.26
CA ALA A 193 -0.81 -4.93 16.18
C ALA A 193 -1.63 -4.15 17.20
N ILE A 194 -2.95 -4.14 17.03
CA ILE A 194 -3.86 -3.61 18.03
C ILE A 194 -3.96 -4.63 19.18
N ASP A 195 -3.80 -4.14 20.40
CA ASP A 195 -4.06 -4.89 21.63
C ASP A 195 -5.59 -4.98 21.84
N GLU A 196 -6.16 -6.13 21.57
CA GLU A 196 -7.60 -6.36 21.68
C GLU A 196 -8.09 -6.16 23.14
N ALA A 197 -7.28 -6.56 24.14
CA ALA A 197 -7.67 -6.40 25.54
C ALA A 197 -7.77 -4.92 25.93
N LYS A 198 -6.87 -4.07 25.43
CA LYS A 198 -6.95 -2.63 25.62
C LYS A 198 -8.08 -1.99 24.80
N LEU A 199 -8.33 -2.50 23.58
CA LEU A 199 -9.44 -2.02 22.76
C LEU A 199 -10.79 -2.22 23.45
N LEU A 200 -10.96 -3.33 24.15
CA LEU A 200 -12.17 -3.64 24.94
C LEU A 200 -12.28 -2.81 26.24
N GLN A 201 -11.20 -2.14 26.63
CA GLN A 201 -11.14 -1.29 27.85
C GLN A 201 -11.14 0.21 27.53
N LEU A 202 -11.40 0.60 26.27
CA LEU A 202 -11.54 2.00 25.91
C LEU A 202 -12.67 2.68 26.69
N ASP A 203 -12.45 3.96 27.00
CA ASP A 203 -13.53 4.79 27.53
C ASP A 203 -14.72 4.81 26.57
N ASP A 204 -15.93 4.76 27.12
CA ASP A 204 -17.19 4.72 26.36
C ASP A 204 -17.28 5.82 25.30
N ALA A 205 -16.81 7.06 25.63
CA ALA A 205 -16.84 8.18 24.71
C ALA A 205 -15.92 7.93 23.49
N VAL A 206 -14.73 7.42 23.71
CA VAL A 206 -13.76 7.11 22.65
C VAL A 206 -14.26 5.93 21.82
N ALA A 207 -14.76 4.88 22.46
CA ALA A 207 -15.32 3.72 21.78
C ALA A 207 -16.51 4.10 20.87
N LEU A 208 -17.41 4.97 21.38
CA LEU A 208 -18.55 5.47 20.61
C LEU A 208 -18.11 6.34 19.43
N GLU A 209 -17.09 7.16 19.58
CA GLU A 209 -16.53 7.96 18.49
C GLU A 209 -15.92 7.05 17.41
N MET A 210 -15.09 6.08 17.78
CA MET A 210 -14.50 5.11 16.86
C MET A 210 -15.58 4.28 16.16
N PHE A 211 -16.66 3.94 16.84
CA PHE A 211 -17.79 3.24 16.22
C PHE A 211 -18.48 4.10 15.16
N ARG A 212 -18.77 5.38 15.48
CA ARG A 212 -19.47 6.29 14.56
C ARG A 212 -18.62 6.72 13.37
N SER A 213 -17.31 6.83 13.55
CA SER A 213 -16.36 7.13 12.44
C SER A 213 -16.07 5.93 11.55
N GLY A 214 -16.43 4.69 11.98
CA GLY A 214 -16.09 3.46 11.30
C GLY A 214 -14.71 2.90 11.66
N GLU A 215 -13.94 3.58 12.49
CA GLU A 215 -12.58 3.16 12.90
C GLU A 215 -12.59 1.85 13.68
N MET A 216 -13.67 1.57 14.43
CA MET A 216 -13.82 0.29 15.13
C MET A 216 -13.86 -0.89 14.14
N ALA A 217 -14.51 -0.72 12.98
CA ALA A 217 -14.53 -1.74 11.94
C ALA A 217 -13.13 -1.98 11.35
N LEU A 218 -12.32 -0.92 11.21
CA LEU A 218 -10.92 -1.05 10.77
C LEU A 218 -10.09 -1.82 11.80
N ALA A 219 -10.27 -1.52 13.09
CA ALA A 219 -9.57 -2.23 14.17
C ALA A 219 -9.88 -3.72 14.17
N TYR A 220 -11.15 -4.11 14.04
CA TYR A 220 -11.52 -5.53 13.99
C TYR A 220 -11.13 -6.19 12.67
N SER A 221 -11.16 -5.50 11.53
CA SER A 221 -10.64 -6.02 10.27
C SER A 221 -9.15 -6.34 10.37
N HIS A 222 -8.36 -5.47 11.02
CA HIS A 222 -6.96 -5.74 11.31
C HIS A 222 -6.81 -7.02 12.16
N LEU A 223 -7.53 -7.14 13.30
CA LEU A 223 -7.42 -8.30 14.19
C LEU A 223 -7.77 -9.61 13.47
N VAL A 224 -8.85 -9.63 12.68
CA VAL A 224 -9.24 -10.81 11.87
C VAL A 224 -8.16 -11.15 10.86
N SER A 225 -7.53 -10.16 10.24
CA SER A 225 -6.51 -10.35 9.22
C SER A 225 -5.26 -11.08 9.70
N LEU A 226 -4.96 -11.03 11.00
CA LEU A 226 -3.76 -11.66 11.57
C LEU A 226 -3.74 -13.18 11.36
N SER A 227 -4.90 -13.81 11.21
CA SER A 227 -5.00 -15.23 10.85
C SER A 227 -4.37 -15.57 9.50
N ASN A 228 -4.23 -14.59 8.58
CA ASN A 228 -3.62 -14.79 7.26
C ASN A 228 -2.09 -14.96 7.30
N VAL A 229 -1.43 -14.79 8.46
CA VAL A 229 -0.01 -15.14 8.60
C VAL A 229 0.24 -16.59 8.18
N GLN A 230 -0.68 -17.51 8.51
CA GLN A 230 -0.57 -18.92 8.09
C GLN A 230 -0.58 -19.05 6.56
N ARG A 231 -1.37 -18.24 5.84
CA ARG A 231 -1.39 -18.24 4.36
C ARG A 231 -0.03 -17.84 3.76
N LEU A 232 0.68 -16.89 4.38
CA LEU A 232 2.03 -16.55 3.93
C LEU A 232 2.99 -17.74 4.11
N VAL A 233 2.89 -18.44 5.23
CA VAL A 233 3.68 -19.67 5.47
C VAL A 233 3.40 -20.73 4.42
N ASP A 234 2.12 -20.95 4.11
CA ASP A 234 1.69 -21.94 3.11
C ASP A 234 2.15 -21.56 1.69
N ARG A 235 2.11 -20.25 1.33
CA ARG A 235 2.65 -19.77 0.06
C ARG A 235 4.15 -19.98 -0.03
N LEU A 236 4.89 -19.64 1.02
CA LEU A 236 6.33 -19.84 1.06
C LEU A 236 6.72 -21.32 0.95
N ALA A 237 5.95 -22.21 1.59
CA ALA A 237 6.18 -23.65 1.50
C ALA A 237 5.98 -24.19 0.07
N LYS A 238 5.01 -23.65 -0.67
CA LYS A 238 4.77 -24.04 -2.07
C LYS A 238 5.89 -23.61 -3.02
N LEU A 239 6.58 -22.50 -2.73
CA LEU A 239 7.73 -22.06 -3.55
C LEU A 239 8.99 -22.87 -3.28
N ALA A 240 9.05 -23.59 -2.17
CA ALA A 240 10.19 -24.42 -1.77
C ALA A 240 10.06 -25.89 -2.19
N ALA A 241 8.88 -26.29 -2.70
CA ALA A 241 8.58 -27.64 -3.17
C ALA A 241 8.79 -27.80 -4.67
#